data_e5c9fe8f255d445cf11825a0e0b64db3
#
_entry.id   e5c9fe8f255d445cf11825a0e0b64db3
#
_cell.length_a   1.000
_cell.length_b   1.000
_cell.length_c   1.000
_cell.angle_alpha   90.00
_cell.angle_beta   90.00
_cell.angle_gamma   90.00
#
_symmetry.space_group_name_H-M   'P 1'
#
loop_
_entity.id
_entity.type
_entity.pdbx_description
1 polymer ?
#
loop_
_entity_poly.entity_id
_entity_poly.type
_entity_poly.pdbx_seq_one_letter_code
_entity_poly.pdbx_strand_id
1 'polypeptide(L)'
;MRRTATLAEAAMWHLLRDRRFSNVKFRRQVPFQNYILDFVCFERRLIIEIDGSQHLDSNRDERRDAVLASDGFQIIRYWNNDVLQRRNVVLEDLFAKLGLDHD
;
A
#
# COMPACT_ATOMS: atom_id res chain seq x y z
N MET A 1 13.78 7.74 12.20
CA MET A 1 12.95 8.95 12.08
C MET A 1 11.72 8.66 11.23
N ARG A 2 10.59 9.10 11.68
CA ARG A 2 9.35 8.80 11.01
C ARG A 2 9.03 9.87 9.96
N ARG A 3 8.63 9.43 8.79
CA ARG A 3 8.25 10.33 7.71
C ARG A 3 6.82 10.82 7.92
N THR A 4 6.59 12.08 7.60
CA THR A 4 5.23 12.63 7.66
C THR A 4 4.40 12.05 6.52
N ALA A 5 3.20 11.60 6.83
CA ALA A 5 2.32 11.04 5.83
C ALA A 5 1.80 12.13 4.88
N THR A 6 1.70 11.80 3.61
CA THR A 6 1.09 12.69 2.64
C THR A 6 -0.43 12.62 2.76
N LEU A 7 -1.12 13.53 2.06
CA LEU A 7 -2.57 13.50 2.04
C LEU A 7 -3.10 12.19 1.45
N ALA A 8 -2.46 11.70 0.39
CA ALA A 8 -2.89 10.46 -0.21
C ALA A 8 -2.67 9.28 0.73
N GLU A 9 -1.54 9.28 1.46
CA GLU A 9 -1.28 8.22 2.42
C GLU A 9 -2.28 8.25 3.55
N ALA A 10 -2.62 9.44 4.03
CA ALA A 10 -3.63 9.55 5.07
C ALA A 10 -4.99 9.08 4.59
N ALA A 11 -5.33 9.40 3.35
CA ALA A 11 -6.60 8.96 2.78
C ALA A 11 -6.63 7.44 2.64
N MET A 12 -5.52 6.84 2.20
CA MET A 12 -5.45 5.39 2.09
C MET A 12 -5.57 4.73 3.47
N TRP A 13 -4.89 5.30 4.47
CA TRP A 13 -4.98 4.76 5.82
C TRP A 13 -6.43 4.74 6.31
N HIS A 14 -7.14 5.84 6.05
CA HIS A 14 -8.54 5.93 6.41
C HIS A 14 -9.37 4.87 5.68
N LEU A 15 -9.07 4.68 4.42
CA LEU A 15 -9.74 3.68 3.59
C LEU A 15 -9.50 2.26 4.13
N LEU A 16 -8.27 1.98 4.54
CA LEU A 16 -7.92 0.66 5.07
C LEU A 16 -8.57 0.37 6.42
N ARG A 17 -9.12 1.39 7.07
CA ARG A 17 -9.85 1.21 8.31
C ARG A 17 -11.33 0.96 8.08
N ASP A 18 -11.75 0.88 6.83
CA ASP A 18 -13.12 0.50 6.51
C ASP A 18 -13.40 -0.87 7.11
N ARG A 19 -14.60 -1.04 7.66
CA ARG A 19 -14.91 -2.27 8.36
C ARG A 19 -14.88 -3.50 7.46
N ARG A 20 -14.96 -3.32 6.14
CA ARG A 20 -14.83 -4.45 5.23
C ARG A 20 -13.44 -5.06 5.29
N PHE A 21 -12.47 -4.31 5.79
CA PHE A 21 -11.11 -4.82 5.99
C PHE A 21 -10.83 -5.14 7.45
N SER A 22 -11.85 -5.31 8.26
CA SER A 22 -11.64 -5.45 9.71
C SER A 22 -10.81 -6.69 10.07
N ASN A 23 -10.81 -7.69 9.21
CA ASN A 23 -10.02 -8.89 9.45
C ASN A 23 -8.64 -8.82 8.80
N VAL A 24 -8.32 -7.70 8.18
CA VAL A 24 -7.03 -7.51 7.54
C VAL A 24 -6.30 -6.43 8.31
N LYS A 25 -5.18 -6.79 8.91
CA LYS A 25 -4.47 -5.86 9.77
C LYS A 25 -3.32 -5.23 9.03
N PHE A 26 -3.44 -3.94 8.79
CA PHE A 26 -2.41 -3.18 8.12
C PHE A 26 -1.62 -2.35 9.11
N ARG A 27 -0.32 -2.28 8.89
CA ARG A 27 0.55 -1.37 9.60
C ARG A 27 1.05 -0.33 8.62
N ARG A 28 1.26 0.88 9.10
CA ARG A 28 1.71 1.95 8.22
C ARG A 28 3.13 2.35 8.54
N GLN A 29 3.82 2.83 7.53
CA GLN A 29 5.17 3.37 7.65
C GLN A 29 6.10 2.37 8.31
N VAL A 30 6.25 1.23 7.66
CA VAL A 30 7.03 0.11 8.18
C VAL A 30 8.45 0.21 7.64
N PRO A 31 9.45 0.28 8.52
CA PRO A 31 10.83 0.32 8.04
C PRO A 31 11.25 -1.00 7.41
N PHE A 32 11.97 -0.91 6.32
CA PHE A 32 12.55 -2.07 5.66
C PHE A 32 13.85 -1.64 5.02
N GLN A 33 14.97 -2.07 5.62
CA GLN A 33 16.29 -1.62 5.19
C GLN A 33 16.36 -0.10 5.22
N ASN A 34 16.66 0.54 4.11
CA ASN A 34 16.73 2.00 4.02
C ASN A 34 15.43 2.62 3.57
N TYR A 35 14.37 1.82 3.48
CA TYR A 35 13.09 2.28 2.96
C TYR A 35 12.06 2.34 4.06
N ILE A 36 10.98 3.06 3.78
CA ILE A 36 9.79 3.01 4.62
C ILE A 36 8.65 2.59 3.73
N LEU A 37 8.04 1.46 4.06
CA LEU A 37 6.92 0.94 3.29
C LEU A 37 5.65 1.59 3.78
N ASP A 38 4.78 2.00 2.85
CA ASP A 38 3.61 2.76 3.23
C ASP A 38 2.65 1.95 4.09
N PHE A 39 2.23 0.79 3.62
CA PHE A 39 1.29 -0.06 4.34
C PHE A 39 1.65 -1.52 4.13
N VAL A 40 1.62 -2.29 5.20
CA VAL A 40 1.99 -3.70 5.14
C VAL A 40 1.01 -4.54 5.93
N CYS A 41 0.55 -5.61 5.33
CA CYS A 41 -0.16 -6.65 6.04
C CYS A 41 0.73 -7.89 6.06
N PHE A 42 1.32 -8.19 7.19
CA PHE A 42 2.28 -9.28 7.28
C PHE A 42 1.62 -10.64 7.12
N GLU A 43 0.41 -10.78 7.62
CA GLU A 43 -0.29 -12.05 7.53
C GLU A 43 -0.56 -12.46 6.09
N ARG A 44 -0.84 -11.49 5.25
CA ARG A 44 -1.14 -11.75 3.85
C ARG A 44 0.04 -11.50 2.93
N ARG A 45 1.17 -11.12 3.49
CA ARG A 45 2.36 -10.81 2.71
C ARG A 45 2.04 -9.79 1.63
N LEU A 46 1.39 -8.70 2.04
CA LEU A 46 0.90 -7.70 1.12
C LEU A 46 1.43 -6.34 1.49
N ILE A 47 1.92 -5.62 0.49
CA ILE A 47 2.41 -4.26 0.65
C ILE A 47 1.61 -3.36 -0.27
N ILE A 48 1.16 -2.22 0.25
CA ILE A 48 0.50 -1.21 -0.56
C ILE A 48 1.35 0.04 -0.56
N GLU A 49 1.64 0.54 -1.74
CA GLU A 49 2.47 1.74 -1.90
C GLU A 49 1.67 2.79 -2.65
N ILE A 50 1.78 4.03 -2.18
CA ILE A 50 1.10 5.15 -2.82
C ILE A 50 2.16 5.95 -3.55
N ASP A 51 2.01 6.02 -4.87
CA ASP A 51 3.03 6.64 -5.70
C ASP A 51 2.62 8.05 -6.11
N GLY A 52 3.58 8.95 -6.04
CA GLY A 52 3.43 10.25 -6.62
C GLY A 52 3.57 10.18 -8.13
N SER A 53 3.51 11.33 -8.76
CA SER A 53 3.51 11.35 -10.21
C SER A 53 4.88 11.15 -10.83
N GLN A 54 5.94 11.20 -10.04
CA GLN A 54 7.27 11.11 -10.61
C GLN A 54 8.17 10.20 -9.83
N HIS A 55 8.89 9.38 -10.57
CA HIS A 55 9.85 8.46 -10.00
C HIS A 55 11.20 8.72 -10.54
N LEU A 56 12.01 9.34 -9.75
CA LEU A 56 13.36 9.64 -10.17
C LEU A 56 14.36 8.55 -9.81
N ASP A 57 13.89 7.52 -9.11
CA ASP A 57 14.80 6.55 -8.54
C ASP A 57 14.30 5.12 -8.79
N SER A 58 13.98 4.84 -10.04
CA SER A 58 13.34 3.58 -10.39
C SER A 58 14.22 2.36 -10.13
N ASN A 59 15.53 2.48 -10.33
CA ASN A 59 16.42 1.34 -10.08
C ASN A 59 16.41 0.91 -8.63
N ARG A 60 16.37 1.88 -7.75
CA ARG A 60 16.34 1.59 -6.34
C ARG A 60 15.05 0.89 -5.96
N ASP A 61 13.94 1.35 -6.53
CA ASP A 61 12.65 0.73 -6.29
C ASP A 61 12.61 -0.70 -6.80
N GLU A 62 13.22 -0.95 -7.95
CA GLU A 62 13.24 -2.28 -8.51
C GLU A 62 14.00 -3.26 -7.63
N ARG A 63 15.13 -2.82 -7.07
CA ARG A 63 15.87 -3.67 -6.16
C ARG A 63 15.08 -4.01 -4.92
N ARG A 64 14.44 -3.01 -4.34
CA ARG A 64 13.61 -3.21 -3.17
C ARG A 64 12.49 -4.18 -3.48
N ASP A 65 11.82 -3.98 -4.61
CA ASP A 65 10.71 -4.82 -4.99
C ASP A 65 11.14 -6.26 -5.20
N ALA A 66 12.32 -6.46 -5.79
CA ALA A 66 12.82 -7.80 -6.01
C ALA A 66 13.06 -8.53 -4.70
N VAL A 67 13.64 -7.83 -3.73
CA VAL A 67 13.89 -8.43 -2.41
C VAL A 67 12.56 -8.79 -1.74
N LEU A 68 11.61 -7.88 -1.78
CA LEU A 68 10.32 -8.12 -1.15
C LEU A 68 9.58 -9.26 -1.82
N ALA A 69 9.64 -9.33 -3.15
CA ALA A 69 8.99 -10.40 -3.88
C ALA A 69 9.62 -11.75 -3.55
N SER A 70 10.94 -11.78 -3.38
CA SER A 70 11.61 -13.03 -3.04
C SER A 70 11.24 -13.50 -1.63
N ASP A 71 10.82 -12.58 -0.78
CA ASP A 71 10.29 -12.93 0.54
C ASP A 71 8.81 -13.27 0.52
N GLY A 72 8.22 -13.33 -0.66
CA GLY A 72 6.84 -13.75 -0.80
C GLY A 72 5.82 -12.61 -0.70
N PHE A 73 6.27 -11.37 -0.73
CA PHE A 73 5.34 -10.25 -0.66
C PHE A 73 4.82 -9.87 -2.02
N GLN A 74 3.56 -9.53 -2.07
CA GLN A 74 2.93 -8.92 -3.23
C GLN A 74 2.88 -7.42 -3.02
N ILE A 75 3.23 -6.64 -4.03
CA ILE A 75 3.23 -5.19 -3.93
C ILE A 75 2.15 -4.65 -4.84
N ILE A 76 1.25 -3.86 -4.27
CA ILE A 76 0.17 -3.20 -4.99
C ILE A 76 0.43 -1.71 -4.92
N ARG A 77 0.39 -1.04 -6.08
CA ARG A 77 0.63 0.40 -6.15
C ARG A 77 -0.60 1.13 -6.62
N TYR A 78 -0.86 2.26 -5.99
CA TYR A 78 -1.92 3.17 -6.40
C TYR A 78 -1.34 4.56 -6.57
N TRP A 79 -1.84 5.28 -7.55
CA TRP A 79 -1.43 6.66 -7.75
C TRP A 79 -2.07 7.56 -6.72
N ASN A 80 -1.33 8.59 -6.31
CA ASN A 80 -1.88 9.59 -5.38
C ASN A 80 -3.24 10.10 -5.85
N ASN A 81 -3.32 10.47 -7.12
CA ASN A 81 -4.56 11.04 -7.65
C ASN A 81 -5.72 10.08 -7.55
N ASP A 82 -5.47 8.81 -7.79
CA ASP A 82 -6.54 7.82 -7.70
C ASP A 82 -7.03 7.69 -6.26
N VAL A 83 -6.11 7.67 -5.33
CA VAL A 83 -6.49 7.57 -3.91
C VAL A 83 -7.30 8.78 -3.48
N LEU A 84 -6.90 9.97 -3.94
CA LEU A 84 -7.57 11.20 -3.53
C LEU A 84 -8.87 11.45 -4.25
N GLN A 85 -8.96 11.09 -5.53
CA GLN A 85 -10.10 11.46 -6.36
C GLN A 85 -10.96 10.30 -6.80
N ARG A 86 -10.45 9.08 -6.72
CA ARG A 86 -11.19 7.89 -7.13
C ARG A 86 -11.19 6.86 -6.02
N ARG A 87 -11.52 7.32 -4.84
CA ARG A 87 -11.42 6.50 -3.65
C ARG A 87 -12.22 5.22 -3.76
N ASN A 88 -13.42 5.30 -4.31
CA ASN A 88 -14.26 4.11 -4.43
C ASN A 88 -13.66 3.09 -5.40
N VAL A 89 -13.03 3.56 -6.46
CA VAL A 89 -12.39 2.66 -7.41
C VAL A 89 -11.23 1.92 -6.74
N VAL A 90 -10.43 2.67 -5.98
CA VAL A 90 -9.31 2.07 -5.25
C VAL A 90 -9.82 1.05 -4.23
N LEU A 91 -10.87 1.40 -3.52
CA LEU A 91 -11.44 0.52 -2.52
C LEU A 91 -11.91 -0.79 -3.15
N GLU A 92 -12.65 -0.70 -4.24
CA GLU A 92 -13.15 -1.90 -4.91
C GLU A 92 -12.02 -2.73 -5.49
N ASP A 93 -11.03 -2.08 -6.05
CA ASP A 93 -9.89 -2.80 -6.60
C ASP A 93 -9.13 -3.56 -5.52
N LEU A 94 -8.88 -2.90 -4.41
CA LEU A 94 -8.16 -3.53 -3.31
C LEU A 94 -8.99 -4.67 -2.72
N PHE A 95 -10.27 -4.44 -2.57
CA PHE A 95 -11.17 -5.44 -2.03
C PHE A 95 -11.15 -6.71 -2.88
N ALA A 96 -11.18 -6.52 -4.19
CA ALA A 96 -11.11 -7.65 -5.12
C ALA A 96 -9.77 -8.37 -5.03
N LYS A 97 -8.69 -7.60 -4.96
CA LYS A 97 -7.35 -8.19 -4.90
C LYS A 97 -7.12 -8.97 -3.63
N LEU A 98 -7.77 -8.59 -2.56
CA LEU A 98 -7.68 -9.33 -1.31
C LEU A 98 -8.60 -10.53 -1.26
N GLY A 99 -9.47 -10.68 -2.24
CA GLY A 99 -10.39 -11.80 -2.25
C GLY A 99 -11.47 -11.71 -1.19
N LEU A 100 -11.76 -10.52 -0.74
CA LEU A 100 -12.76 -10.31 0.29
C LEU A 100 -14.11 -10.11 -0.35
N ASP A 101 -14.62 -11.14 -0.95
CA ASP A 101 -15.93 -11.04 -1.54
C ASP A 101 -16.94 -10.97 -0.45
N HIS A 102 -17.86 -10.05 -0.64
CA HIS A 102 -18.90 -9.95 0.31
C HIS A 102 -20.13 -10.39 -0.39
N ASP A 103 -20.34 -11.49 -0.54
CA ASP A 103 -21.59 -11.86 -1.11
C ASP A 103 -22.64 -11.99 -0.12
#